data_4d88bc4ef50dab2bf7c1fcadafb4ffb6
#
_entry.id   4d88bc4ef50dab2bf7c1fcadafb4ffb6
#
_cell.length_a   1.000
_cell.length_b   1.000
_cell.length_c   1.000
_cell.angle_alpha   90.00
_cell.angle_beta   90.00
_cell.angle_gamma   90.00
#
_symmetry.space_group_name_H-M   'P 1'
#
loop_
_entity.id
_entity.type
_entity.pdbx_description
1 polymer ?
#
loop_
_entity_poly.entity_id
_entity_poly.type
_entity_poly.pdbx_seq_one_letter_code
_entity_poly.pdbx_strand_id
1 'polypeptide(L)'
;MSPCTAWASKDEAQLVKTLFTGYNKVVRPVTHFKDPVVVTVGLQLIQLISVDEVNQIVSSNVRLKQKWKDVNLIWNPEDYGGIKKIRVPSTDIWRPDLVLYNNADGDFAIVHETKVLLEYTGMITWNPPAIFKSYCEIIVLHFPFDLQNCSMKLGTWSYDGNLVVVNADSDRPDLSNFMESGEWVMKDFRSWKHWVYYACCPDTPYLDITYHFLMLRLPLYFIVNVIIPCMLFSFLTGLVFYLPTDSGEKMTLSISVLLSLTVFLLVIVELIPSTSSAVPLIGKYMLFTMVFVIASIIITVIVINTHHRSPSTHTMPDWVRKAAEEWKFVAMVLDHILLCVFMAVCLIGTLGVFAGRLIELSML
;
A
#
# COMPACT_ATOMS: atom_id res chain seq x y z
N MET A 1 -37.69 39.42 30.20
CA MET A 1 -37.06 38.22 29.62
C MET A 1 -38.07 37.54 28.74
N SER A 2 -38.04 37.83 27.42
CA SER A 2 -38.91 37.15 26.45
C SER A 2 -38.41 35.72 26.26
N PRO A 3 -39.28 34.71 26.30
CA PRO A 3 -38.87 33.35 26.00
C PRO A 3 -38.48 33.28 24.52
N CYS A 4 -37.23 32.88 24.25
CA CYS A 4 -36.77 32.53 22.93
C CYS A 4 -37.53 31.25 22.51
N THR A 5 -38.68 31.43 21.85
CA THR A 5 -39.40 30.33 21.21
C THR A 5 -38.56 29.88 20.00
N ALA A 6 -37.89 28.73 20.16
CA ALA A 6 -37.25 28.05 19.05
C ALA A 6 -38.35 27.69 18.02
N TRP A 7 -38.34 28.37 16.88
CA TRP A 7 -39.22 28.10 15.74
C TRP A 7 -38.72 26.84 15.03
N ALA A 8 -39.05 25.65 15.54
CA ALA A 8 -39.00 24.44 14.75
C ALA A 8 -40.16 24.50 13.73
N SER A 9 -39.92 24.12 12.48
CA SER A 9 -41.00 24.03 11.50
C SER A 9 -42.06 23.05 12.01
N LYS A 10 -43.26 23.55 12.28
CA LYS A 10 -44.37 22.74 12.79
C LYS A 10 -44.70 21.61 11.82
N ASP A 11 -44.65 21.89 10.53
CA ASP A 11 -44.96 20.92 9.46
C ASP A 11 -43.94 19.82 9.41
N GLU A 12 -42.62 20.14 9.57
CA GLU A 12 -41.56 19.13 9.64
C GLU A 12 -41.70 18.25 10.89
N ALA A 13 -41.99 18.85 12.04
CA ALA A 13 -42.18 18.09 13.29
C ALA A 13 -43.40 17.16 13.21
N GLN A 14 -44.50 17.63 12.61
CA GLN A 14 -45.71 16.82 12.41
C GLN A 14 -45.46 15.71 11.41
N LEU A 15 -44.77 15.99 10.30
CA LEU A 15 -44.38 15.00 9.29
C LEU A 15 -43.56 13.87 9.92
N VAL A 16 -42.48 14.20 10.64
CA VAL A 16 -41.64 13.21 11.32
C VAL A 16 -42.50 12.38 12.30
N LYS A 17 -43.33 12.99 13.12
CA LYS A 17 -44.20 12.27 14.03
C LYS A 17 -45.14 11.29 13.30
N THR A 18 -45.73 11.72 12.18
CA THR A 18 -46.67 10.88 11.41
C THR A 18 -45.93 9.71 10.76
N LEU A 19 -44.76 9.94 10.13
CA LEU A 19 -43.97 8.91 9.42
C LEU A 19 -43.47 7.82 10.36
N PHE A 20 -43.05 8.20 11.58
CA PHE A 20 -42.48 7.25 12.55
C PHE A 20 -43.50 6.62 13.51
N THR A 21 -44.76 7.07 13.49
CA THR A 21 -45.81 6.42 14.27
C THR A 21 -46.14 5.07 13.67
N GLY A 22 -45.76 3.99 14.40
CA GLY A 22 -45.96 2.61 13.94
C GLY A 22 -44.88 2.07 12.96
N TYR A 23 -43.88 2.86 12.64
CA TYR A 23 -42.76 2.40 11.81
C TYR A 23 -41.91 1.36 12.54
N ASN A 24 -41.62 0.23 11.89
CA ASN A 24 -40.77 -0.82 12.45
C ASN A 24 -39.46 -0.94 11.68
N LYS A 25 -38.37 -0.45 12.27
CA LYS A 25 -37.03 -0.44 11.71
C LYS A 25 -36.34 -1.82 11.62
N VAL A 26 -36.94 -2.86 12.24
CA VAL A 26 -36.37 -4.22 12.22
C VAL A 26 -36.75 -4.97 10.95
N VAL A 27 -37.90 -4.61 10.38
CA VAL A 27 -38.45 -5.30 9.19
C VAL A 27 -37.98 -4.61 7.91
N ARG A 28 -37.64 -5.41 6.89
CA ARG A 28 -37.25 -4.88 5.57
C ARG A 28 -38.39 -4.02 4.96
N PRO A 29 -38.08 -2.87 4.36
CA PRO A 29 -39.06 -1.94 3.83
C PRO A 29 -39.61 -2.36 2.46
N VAL A 30 -40.31 -3.49 2.39
CA VAL A 30 -40.88 -4.06 1.16
C VAL A 30 -42.38 -4.26 1.30
N THR A 31 -43.10 -4.21 0.19
CA THR A 31 -44.55 -4.46 0.17
C THR A 31 -44.88 -5.95 0.26
N HIS A 32 -44.05 -6.79 -0.30
CA HIS A 32 -44.24 -8.24 -0.27
C HIS A 32 -42.96 -8.91 0.26
N PHE A 33 -43.06 -9.93 1.10
CA PHE A 33 -41.90 -10.57 1.75
C PHE A 33 -40.91 -11.22 0.78
N LYS A 34 -41.36 -11.57 -0.46
CA LYS A 34 -40.53 -12.11 -1.53
C LYS A 34 -39.74 -11.04 -2.30
N ASP A 35 -40.12 -9.76 -2.15
CA ASP A 35 -39.45 -8.70 -2.88
C ASP A 35 -38.10 -8.38 -2.25
N PRO A 36 -37.04 -8.24 -3.02
CA PRO A 36 -35.76 -7.80 -2.50
C PRO A 36 -35.74 -6.28 -2.29
N VAL A 37 -35.01 -5.84 -1.27
CA VAL A 37 -34.62 -4.44 -1.17
C VAL A 37 -33.43 -4.20 -2.08
N VAL A 38 -33.55 -3.25 -3.01
CA VAL A 38 -32.43 -2.88 -3.88
C VAL A 38 -31.65 -1.75 -3.23
N VAL A 39 -30.38 -2.01 -2.92
CA VAL A 39 -29.45 -1.04 -2.32
C VAL A 39 -28.38 -0.70 -3.35
N THR A 40 -28.27 0.57 -3.69
CA THR A 40 -27.19 1.08 -4.54
C THR A 40 -26.07 1.62 -3.65
N VAL A 41 -24.87 1.09 -3.85
CA VAL A 41 -23.67 1.44 -3.05
C VAL A 41 -22.64 2.13 -3.92
N GLY A 42 -22.17 3.28 -3.46
CA GLY A 42 -21.06 4.02 -4.07
C GLY A 42 -19.96 4.24 -3.05
N LEU A 43 -18.72 4.03 -3.45
CA LEU A 43 -17.54 4.29 -2.64
C LEU A 43 -16.87 5.58 -3.12
N GLN A 44 -16.68 6.53 -2.21
CA GLN A 44 -15.84 7.70 -2.42
C GLN A 44 -14.60 7.55 -1.56
N LEU A 45 -13.43 7.46 -2.19
CA LEU A 45 -12.15 7.46 -1.49
C LEU A 45 -11.75 8.90 -1.20
N ILE A 46 -11.53 9.23 0.07
CA ILE A 46 -11.10 10.57 0.52
C ILE A 46 -9.59 10.62 0.69
N GLN A 47 -9.02 9.61 1.35
CA GLN A 47 -7.60 9.56 1.66
C GLN A 47 -7.13 8.13 1.86
N LEU A 48 -5.95 7.82 1.36
CA LEU A 48 -5.16 6.67 1.77
C LEU A 48 -4.36 7.07 3.01
N ILE A 49 -4.72 6.52 4.18
CA ILE A 49 -4.11 6.90 5.47
C ILE A 49 -2.74 6.24 5.62
N SER A 50 -2.69 4.92 5.46
CA SER A 50 -1.46 4.14 5.59
C SER A 50 -1.56 2.81 4.86
N VAL A 51 -0.41 2.30 4.45
CA VAL A 51 -0.22 0.93 3.98
C VAL A 51 0.77 0.27 4.93
N ASP A 52 0.33 -0.78 5.62
CA ASP A 52 1.15 -1.59 6.52
C ASP A 52 1.52 -2.87 5.77
N GLU A 53 2.73 -2.91 5.25
CA GLU A 53 3.21 -4.01 4.43
C GLU A 53 3.47 -5.26 5.25
N VAL A 54 3.82 -5.11 6.53
CA VAL A 54 4.12 -6.23 7.44
C VAL A 54 2.84 -6.98 7.80
N ASN A 55 1.81 -6.24 8.19
CA ASN A 55 0.52 -6.81 8.58
C ASN A 55 -0.43 -6.96 7.39
N GLN A 56 -0.04 -6.49 6.20
CA GLN A 56 -0.84 -6.53 4.96
C GLN A 56 -2.19 -5.79 5.10
N ILE A 57 -2.14 -4.61 5.71
CA ILE A 57 -3.31 -3.79 6.00
C ILE A 57 -3.23 -2.47 5.26
N VAL A 58 -4.32 -2.13 4.57
CA VAL A 58 -4.50 -0.82 3.96
C VAL A 58 -5.57 -0.06 4.71
N SER A 59 -5.20 1.07 5.31
CA SER A 59 -6.11 1.96 6.03
C SER A 59 -6.54 3.11 5.12
N SER A 60 -7.85 3.25 4.93
CA SER A 60 -8.42 4.24 4.02
C SER A 60 -9.58 4.99 4.66
N ASN A 61 -9.60 6.32 4.47
CA ASN A 61 -10.74 7.15 4.80
C ASN A 61 -11.68 7.20 3.60
N VAL A 62 -12.91 6.77 3.80
CA VAL A 62 -13.91 6.65 2.74
C VAL A 62 -15.24 7.26 3.15
N ARG A 63 -16.07 7.61 2.16
CA ARG A 63 -17.51 7.84 2.35
C ARG A 63 -18.26 6.77 1.60
N LEU A 64 -19.14 6.08 2.30
CA LEU A 64 -19.94 5.02 1.72
C LEU A 64 -21.35 5.53 1.42
N LYS A 65 -21.61 5.88 0.18
CA LYS A 65 -22.91 6.33 -0.28
C LYS A 65 -23.83 5.12 -0.45
N GLN A 66 -24.94 5.12 0.25
CA GLN A 66 -25.94 4.07 0.19
C GLN A 66 -27.28 4.69 -0.19
N LYS A 67 -27.99 4.09 -1.14
CA LYS A 67 -29.31 4.51 -1.57
C LYS A 67 -30.24 3.31 -1.64
N TRP A 68 -31.42 3.45 -1.05
CA TRP A 68 -32.48 2.44 -1.13
C TRP A 68 -33.85 3.12 -1.01
N LYS A 69 -34.89 2.39 -1.34
CA LYS A 69 -36.27 2.87 -1.23
C LYS A 69 -36.95 2.22 -0.03
N ASP A 70 -37.58 3.03 0.81
CA ASP A 70 -38.46 2.60 1.91
C ASP A 70 -39.91 2.93 1.54
N VAL A 71 -40.70 1.91 1.33
CA VAL A 71 -42.11 2.06 0.94
C VAL A 71 -43.00 2.58 2.07
N ASN A 72 -42.55 2.49 3.31
CA ASN A 72 -43.32 2.95 4.47
C ASN A 72 -43.08 4.43 4.79
N LEU A 73 -42.05 5.06 4.21
CA LEU A 73 -41.67 6.44 4.48
C LEU A 73 -41.97 7.36 3.28
N ILE A 74 -43.19 7.30 2.79
CA ILE A 74 -43.70 8.10 1.66
C ILE A 74 -44.71 9.12 2.17
N TRP A 75 -44.66 10.36 1.65
CA TRP A 75 -45.65 11.38 1.97
C TRP A 75 -45.95 12.27 0.75
N ASN A 76 -47.10 12.98 0.83
CA ASN A 76 -47.41 14.00 -0.16
C ASN A 76 -46.87 15.36 0.35
N PRO A 77 -45.99 16.05 -0.40
CA PRO A 77 -45.46 17.35 0.02
C PRO A 77 -46.51 18.43 0.30
N GLU A 78 -47.64 18.39 -0.41
CA GLU A 78 -48.72 19.39 -0.28
C GLU A 78 -49.36 19.37 1.11
N ASP A 79 -49.40 18.20 1.79
CA ASP A 79 -50.00 18.05 3.09
C ASP A 79 -49.09 18.60 4.23
N TYR A 80 -47.83 18.90 3.92
CA TYR A 80 -46.79 19.32 4.88
C TYR A 80 -46.05 20.57 4.38
N GLY A 81 -46.74 21.58 3.91
CA GLY A 81 -46.15 22.88 3.55
C GLY A 81 -45.13 22.80 2.40
N GLY A 82 -45.24 21.80 1.50
CA GLY A 82 -44.36 21.64 0.36
C GLY A 82 -43.02 20.99 0.66
N ILE A 83 -42.82 20.32 1.82
CA ILE A 83 -41.58 19.67 2.23
C ILE A 83 -41.33 18.43 1.37
N LYS A 84 -40.26 18.46 0.55
CA LYS A 84 -39.85 17.39 -0.35
C LYS A 84 -38.76 16.50 0.22
N LYS A 85 -37.99 16.99 1.20
CA LYS A 85 -36.82 16.29 1.77
C LYS A 85 -36.69 16.62 3.25
N ILE A 86 -36.38 15.61 4.06
CA ILE A 86 -36.08 15.77 5.49
C ILE A 86 -34.81 15.01 5.85
N ARG A 87 -34.19 15.36 6.99
CA ARG A 87 -33.03 14.67 7.53
C ARG A 87 -33.37 14.03 8.86
N VAL A 88 -33.33 12.70 8.91
CA VAL A 88 -33.65 11.92 10.09
C VAL A 88 -32.42 11.14 10.57
N PRO A 89 -32.35 10.78 11.87
CA PRO A 89 -31.28 9.91 12.37
C PRO A 89 -31.28 8.56 11.63
N SER A 90 -30.11 8.06 11.27
CA SER A 90 -30.00 6.74 10.64
C SER A 90 -30.39 5.59 11.56
N THR A 91 -30.36 5.82 12.87
CA THR A 91 -30.75 4.86 13.90
C THR A 91 -32.25 4.57 13.97
N ASP A 92 -33.07 5.49 13.45
CA ASP A 92 -34.52 5.43 13.56
C ASP A 92 -35.18 4.72 12.38
N ILE A 93 -34.39 4.39 11.37
CA ILE A 93 -34.86 3.71 10.15
C ILE A 93 -34.18 2.34 9.96
N TRP A 94 -34.76 1.51 9.09
CA TRP A 94 -34.12 0.31 8.63
C TRP A 94 -32.86 0.68 7.80
N ARG A 95 -31.77 -0.03 8.05
CA ARG A 95 -30.50 0.13 7.32
C ARG A 95 -30.03 -1.22 6.77
N PRO A 96 -29.45 -1.27 5.57
CA PRO A 96 -28.73 -2.45 5.12
C PRO A 96 -27.51 -2.67 6.02
N ASP A 97 -27.24 -3.92 6.39
CA ASP A 97 -26.11 -4.33 7.23
C ASP A 97 -24.82 -4.55 6.42
N LEU A 98 -24.41 -3.52 5.67
CA LEU A 98 -23.20 -3.57 4.88
C LEU A 98 -21.96 -3.61 5.75
N VAL A 99 -21.08 -4.58 5.47
CA VAL A 99 -19.79 -4.77 6.15
C VAL A 99 -18.66 -4.91 5.15
N LEU A 100 -17.45 -4.67 5.62
CA LEU A 100 -16.23 -4.92 4.88
C LEU A 100 -15.82 -6.39 5.10
N TYR A 101 -15.98 -7.26 4.09
CA TYR A 101 -15.68 -8.69 4.22
C TYR A 101 -14.21 -9.00 4.41
N ASN A 102 -13.33 -8.25 3.75
CA ASN A 102 -11.88 -8.38 3.92
C ASN A 102 -11.32 -7.39 4.96
N ASN A 103 -12.08 -7.18 6.05
CA ASN A 103 -11.60 -6.39 7.19
C ASN A 103 -10.42 -7.10 7.88
N ALA A 104 -9.35 -6.36 8.19
CA ALA A 104 -8.15 -6.90 8.81
C ALA A 104 -8.12 -6.61 10.32
N ASP A 105 -8.14 -5.33 10.70
CA ASP A 105 -8.04 -4.89 12.09
C ASP A 105 -8.84 -3.58 12.28
N GLY A 106 -10.13 -3.66 12.21
CA GLY A 106 -11.00 -2.49 12.34
C GLY A 106 -12.44 -2.90 12.59
N ASP A 107 -13.30 -1.90 12.66
CA ASP A 107 -14.72 -2.13 12.75
C ASP A 107 -15.26 -2.70 11.43
N PHE A 108 -15.99 -3.80 11.53
CA PHE A 108 -16.60 -4.45 10.35
C PHE A 108 -17.72 -3.60 9.74
N ALA A 109 -18.47 -2.93 10.62
CA ALA A 109 -19.63 -2.12 10.24
C ALA A 109 -19.31 -0.62 10.33
N ILE A 110 -20.19 0.18 9.72
CA ILE A 110 -20.10 1.63 9.78
C ILE A 110 -20.56 2.09 11.18
N VAL A 111 -19.63 2.65 11.95
CA VAL A 111 -19.87 3.07 13.35
C VAL A 111 -20.52 4.46 13.44
N HIS A 112 -20.30 5.33 12.46
CA HIS A 112 -20.78 6.72 12.52
C HIS A 112 -22.26 6.86 12.15
N GLU A 113 -23.07 7.17 13.13
CA GLU A 113 -24.52 7.35 13.01
C GLU A 113 -24.89 8.75 12.51
N THR A 114 -24.59 9.02 11.25
CA THR A 114 -24.96 10.28 10.61
C THR A 114 -26.43 10.29 10.18
N LYS A 115 -27.01 11.50 10.00
CA LYS A 115 -28.38 11.62 9.49
C LYS A 115 -28.46 11.19 8.03
N VAL A 116 -29.57 10.55 7.68
CA VAL A 116 -29.94 10.22 6.30
C VAL A 116 -30.77 11.33 5.68
N LEU A 117 -30.70 11.45 4.36
CA LEU A 117 -31.62 12.25 3.58
C LEU A 117 -32.77 11.37 3.11
N LEU A 118 -33.97 11.68 3.54
CA LEU A 118 -35.22 11.03 3.15
C LEU A 118 -36.01 11.96 2.21
N GLU A 119 -36.38 11.44 1.06
CA GLU A 119 -37.19 12.17 0.07
C GLU A 119 -38.65 11.71 0.12
N TYR A 120 -39.58 12.56 -0.27
CA TYR A 120 -41.02 12.29 -0.26
C TYR A 120 -41.44 11.02 -1.03
N THR A 121 -40.61 10.56 -1.96
CA THR A 121 -40.79 9.33 -2.74
C THR A 121 -40.44 8.06 -1.95
N GLY A 122 -39.97 8.20 -0.72
CA GLY A 122 -39.43 7.12 0.08
C GLY A 122 -37.97 6.77 -0.25
N MET A 123 -37.30 7.53 -1.12
CA MET A 123 -35.89 7.32 -1.43
C MET A 123 -35.02 7.84 -0.30
N ILE A 124 -34.17 6.96 0.21
CA ILE A 124 -33.21 7.24 1.28
C ILE A 124 -31.81 7.32 0.69
N THR A 125 -31.08 8.35 1.11
CA THR A 125 -29.65 8.49 0.80
C THR A 125 -28.87 8.65 2.10
N TRP A 126 -27.94 7.76 2.34
CA TRP A 126 -27.06 7.79 3.51
C TRP A 126 -25.59 7.79 3.08
N ASN A 127 -24.81 8.75 3.59
CA ASN A 127 -23.41 8.96 3.22
C ASN A 127 -22.52 9.03 4.49
N PRO A 128 -22.40 7.95 5.26
CA PRO A 128 -21.54 7.94 6.44
C PRO A 128 -20.07 7.96 6.07
N PRO A 129 -19.23 8.70 6.84
CA PRO A 129 -17.79 8.55 6.79
C PRO A 129 -17.39 7.25 7.48
N ALA A 130 -16.34 6.60 6.99
CA ALA A 130 -15.77 5.40 7.61
C ALA A 130 -14.26 5.35 7.40
N ILE A 131 -13.55 4.73 8.35
CA ILE A 131 -12.17 4.33 8.19
C ILE A 131 -12.17 2.82 8.04
N PHE A 132 -11.80 2.34 6.87
CA PHE A 132 -11.67 0.91 6.60
C PHE A 132 -10.23 0.47 6.66
N LYS A 133 -9.99 -0.63 7.36
CA LYS A 133 -8.71 -1.36 7.39
C LYS A 133 -8.90 -2.66 6.64
N SER A 134 -8.61 -2.63 5.34
CA SER A 134 -8.78 -3.80 4.49
C SER A 134 -7.51 -4.64 4.41
N TYR A 135 -7.66 -5.96 4.44
CA TYR A 135 -6.59 -6.87 4.09
C TYR A 135 -6.22 -6.71 2.61
N CYS A 136 -4.93 -6.58 2.35
CA CYS A 136 -4.36 -6.54 1.01
C CYS A 136 -3.05 -7.31 0.98
N GLU A 137 -2.96 -8.32 0.15
CA GLU A 137 -1.71 -9.03 -0.08
C GLU A 137 -0.70 -8.11 -0.79
N ILE A 138 0.30 -7.66 -0.06
CA ILE A 138 1.34 -6.75 -0.55
C ILE A 138 2.48 -7.55 -1.16
N ILE A 139 2.77 -7.34 -2.44
CA ILE A 139 3.85 -7.99 -3.17
C ILE A 139 5.11 -7.13 -3.10
N VAL A 140 6.03 -7.49 -2.21
CA VAL A 140 7.27 -6.72 -1.93
C VAL A 140 8.42 -7.04 -2.88
N LEU A 141 8.24 -7.95 -3.85
CA LEU A 141 9.31 -8.42 -4.74
C LEU A 141 10.09 -7.29 -5.42
N HIS A 142 9.39 -6.25 -5.86
CA HIS A 142 9.96 -5.12 -6.60
C HIS A 142 10.11 -3.86 -5.75
N PHE A 143 9.95 -3.97 -4.44
CA PHE A 143 10.14 -2.84 -3.54
C PHE A 143 11.52 -2.15 -3.75
N PRO A 144 11.59 -0.80 -3.85
CA PRO A 144 10.53 0.19 -3.69
C PRO A 144 9.83 0.64 -5.00
N PHE A 145 9.98 -0.08 -6.09
CA PHE A 145 9.36 0.20 -7.40
C PHE A 145 8.14 -0.71 -7.61
N ASP A 146 7.31 -0.85 -6.61
CA ASP A 146 6.21 -1.79 -6.57
C ASP A 146 4.87 -1.16 -6.94
N LEU A 147 4.04 -1.98 -7.59
CA LEU A 147 2.66 -1.70 -7.93
C LEU A 147 1.78 -2.66 -7.15
N GLN A 148 0.88 -2.14 -6.32
CA GLN A 148 0.01 -2.94 -5.46
C GLN A 148 -1.43 -2.92 -5.97
N ASN A 149 -2.08 -4.08 -5.98
CA ASN A 149 -3.49 -4.22 -6.32
C ASN A 149 -4.27 -4.62 -5.08
N CYS A 150 -4.89 -3.63 -4.46
CA CYS A 150 -5.67 -3.83 -3.25
C CYS A 150 -7.17 -3.78 -3.55
N SER A 151 -7.96 -4.30 -2.64
CA SER A 151 -9.41 -4.30 -2.80
C SER A 151 -10.14 -4.05 -1.48
N MET A 152 -11.36 -3.52 -1.58
CA MET A 152 -12.34 -3.45 -0.51
C MET A 152 -13.59 -4.21 -0.95
N LYS A 153 -13.92 -5.27 -0.23
CA LYS A 153 -15.06 -6.13 -0.53
C LYS A 153 -16.22 -5.81 0.42
N LEU A 154 -17.28 -5.20 -0.11
CA LEU A 154 -18.45 -4.77 0.64
C LEU A 154 -19.66 -5.65 0.30
N GLY A 155 -20.36 -6.12 1.31
CA GLY A 155 -21.58 -6.93 1.14
C GLY A 155 -22.45 -6.92 2.39
N THR A 156 -23.67 -7.45 2.27
CA THR A 156 -24.59 -7.63 3.39
C THR A 156 -24.18 -8.84 4.21
N TRP A 157 -24.17 -8.70 5.55
CA TRP A 157 -23.78 -9.81 6.42
C TRP A 157 -24.90 -10.79 6.70
N SER A 158 -26.10 -10.29 7.04
CA SER A 158 -27.22 -11.10 7.47
C SER A 158 -28.19 -11.45 6.34
N TYR A 159 -28.18 -10.69 5.23
CA TYR A 159 -29.13 -10.86 4.13
C TYR A 159 -28.47 -11.51 2.93
N ASP A 160 -29.14 -12.51 2.37
CA ASP A 160 -28.76 -13.10 1.08
C ASP A 160 -29.20 -12.20 -0.10
N GLY A 161 -28.76 -12.54 -1.30
CA GLY A 161 -29.06 -11.80 -2.52
C GLY A 161 -30.52 -11.88 -2.97
N ASN A 162 -31.34 -12.79 -2.41
CA ASN A 162 -32.76 -12.85 -2.67
C ASN A 162 -33.54 -11.84 -1.80
N LEU A 163 -32.95 -11.45 -0.66
CA LEU A 163 -33.58 -10.53 0.29
C LEU A 163 -33.08 -9.10 0.12
N VAL A 164 -31.80 -8.92 -0.14
CA VAL A 164 -31.17 -7.61 -0.38
C VAL A 164 -30.25 -7.69 -1.59
N VAL A 165 -30.55 -6.93 -2.62
CA VAL A 165 -29.75 -6.85 -3.84
C VAL A 165 -28.86 -5.62 -3.76
N VAL A 166 -27.55 -5.83 -3.73
CA VAL A 166 -26.56 -4.74 -3.71
C VAL A 166 -26.07 -4.47 -5.13
N ASN A 167 -26.13 -3.21 -5.56
CA ASN A 167 -25.64 -2.75 -6.86
C ASN A 167 -24.62 -1.62 -6.69
N ALA A 168 -23.61 -1.56 -7.57
CA ALA A 168 -22.69 -0.43 -7.60
C ALA A 168 -23.37 0.82 -8.20
N ASP A 169 -23.11 2.00 -7.62
CA ASP A 169 -23.60 3.31 -8.15
C ASP A 169 -22.90 3.65 -9.48
N SER A 170 -21.64 3.21 -9.64
CA SER A 170 -20.84 3.36 -10.86
C SER A 170 -19.77 2.27 -10.95
N ASP A 171 -19.24 2.05 -12.15
CA ASP A 171 -18.13 1.12 -12.40
C ASP A 171 -16.79 1.62 -11.83
N ARG A 172 -16.74 2.89 -11.46
CA ARG A 172 -15.56 3.52 -10.86
C ARG A 172 -15.94 4.24 -9.59
N PRO A 173 -15.18 4.07 -8.50
CA PRO A 173 -15.31 4.88 -7.30
C PRO A 173 -15.09 6.37 -7.58
N ASP A 174 -15.70 7.20 -6.75
CA ASP A 174 -15.57 8.65 -6.84
C ASP A 174 -14.26 9.11 -6.16
N LEU A 175 -13.39 9.77 -6.93
CA LEU A 175 -12.13 10.36 -6.49
C LEU A 175 -12.16 11.90 -6.47
N SER A 176 -13.31 12.54 -6.67
CA SER A 176 -13.40 14.00 -6.82
C SER A 176 -12.83 14.78 -5.64
N ASN A 177 -12.82 14.19 -4.44
CA ASN A 177 -12.27 14.79 -3.21
C ASN A 177 -11.08 13.98 -2.67
N PHE A 178 -10.39 13.22 -3.51
CA PHE A 178 -9.26 12.43 -3.08
C PHE A 178 -8.08 13.33 -2.72
N MET A 179 -7.54 13.12 -1.52
CA MET A 179 -6.33 13.77 -1.03
C MET A 179 -5.13 12.91 -1.44
N GLU A 180 -4.25 13.47 -2.25
CA GLU A 180 -3.07 12.77 -2.74
C GLU A 180 -2.16 12.34 -1.58
N SER A 181 -1.62 11.12 -1.66
CA SER A 181 -0.63 10.61 -0.73
C SER A 181 0.77 11.04 -1.17
N GLY A 182 1.65 11.35 -0.21
CA GLY A 182 3.07 11.60 -0.49
C GLY A 182 3.87 10.35 -0.85
N GLU A 183 3.31 9.14 -0.64
CA GLU A 183 3.99 7.85 -0.85
C GLU A 183 3.38 7.03 -1.99
N TRP A 184 2.10 7.24 -2.31
CA TRP A 184 1.35 6.41 -3.25
C TRP A 184 0.57 7.23 -4.26
N VAL A 185 0.61 6.80 -5.51
CA VAL A 185 -0.23 7.35 -6.60
C VAL A 185 -1.25 6.31 -7.01
N MET A 186 -2.53 6.70 -7.04
CA MET A 186 -3.61 5.87 -7.55
C MET A 186 -3.59 5.86 -9.07
N LYS A 187 -3.48 4.66 -9.68
CA LYS A 187 -3.39 4.49 -11.15
C LYS A 187 -4.72 4.09 -11.78
N ASP A 188 -5.43 3.15 -11.17
CA ASP A 188 -6.74 2.71 -11.66
C ASP A 188 -7.66 2.33 -10.49
N PHE A 189 -8.94 2.47 -10.75
CA PHE A 189 -9.99 2.19 -9.79
C PHE A 189 -11.18 1.56 -10.50
N ARG A 190 -11.59 0.36 -10.07
CA ARG A 190 -12.72 -0.37 -10.67
C ARG A 190 -13.57 -1.05 -9.61
N SER A 191 -14.86 -1.18 -9.90
CA SER A 191 -15.78 -1.94 -9.07
C SER A 191 -16.42 -3.09 -9.85
N TRP A 192 -16.53 -4.22 -9.21
CA TRP A 192 -17.22 -5.38 -9.75
C TRP A 192 -18.20 -5.94 -8.74
N LYS A 193 -19.35 -6.36 -9.23
CA LYS A 193 -20.36 -7.08 -8.47
C LYS A 193 -20.15 -8.57 -8.66
N HIS A 194 -20.17 -9.34 -7.54
CA HIS A 194 -20.05 -10.78 -7.56
C HIS A 194 -21.27 -11.45 -6.94
N TRP A 195 -21.60 -12.61 -7.48
CA TRP A 195 -22.54 -13.55 -6.90
C TRP A 195 -21.74 -14.70 -6.31
N VAL A 196 -21.76 -14.83 -5.00
CA VAL A 196 -20.95 -15.83 -4.28
C VAL A 196 -21.87 -16.85 -3.64
N TYR A 197 -21.61 -18.13 -3.92
CA TYR A 197 -22.29 -19.26 -3.30
C TYR A 197 -21.34 -19.91 -2.31
N TYR A 198 -21.72 -19.96 -1.05
CA TYR A 198 -20.90 -20.58 -0.01
C TYR A 198 -21.27 -22.04 0.18
N ALA A 199 -20.31 -22.86 0.61
CA ALA A 199 -20.52 -24.29 0.84
C ALA A 199 -21.60 -24.58 1.92
N CYS A 200 -21.82 -23.65 2.86
CA CYS A 200 -22.90 -23.76 3.85
C CYS A 200 -24.30 -23.61 3.25
N CYS A 201 -24.43 -22.86 2.16
CA CYS A 201 -25.71 -22.39 1.66
C CYS A 201 -25.69 -22.33 0.11
N PRO A 202 -25.64 -23.50 -0.58
CA PRO A 202 -25.44 -23.56 -2.02
C PRO A 202 -26.61 -23.01 -2.84
N ASP A 203 -27.81 -22.95 -2.25
CA ASP A 203 -29.03 -22.47 -2.93
C ASP A 203 -29.27 -20.96 -2.74
N THR A 204 -28.48 -20.30 -1.91
CA THR A 204 -28.64 -18.89 -1.58
C THR A 204 -27.42 -18.08 -2.01
N PRO A 205 -27.53 -17.22 -3.03
CA PRO A 205 -26.44 -16.36 -3.45
C PRO A 205 -26.23 -15.20 -2.46
N TYR A 206 -24.98 -14.90 -2.13
CA TYR A 206 -24.61 -13.69 -1.46
C TYR A 206 -24.03 -12.69 -2.47
N LEU A 207 -24.34 -11.42 -2.29
CA LEU A 207 -23.90 -10.35 -3.18
C LEU A 207 -22.82 -9.53 -2.53
N ASP A 208 -21.72 -9.34 -3.24
CA ASP A 208 -20.72 -8.36 -2.85
C ASP A 208 -20.36 -7.41 -4.00
N ILE A 209 -19.88 -6.23 -3.62
CA ILE A 209 -19.23 -5.29 -4.52
C ILE A 209 -17.77 -5.20 -4.08
N THR A 210 -16.87 -5.55 -4.97
CA THR A 210 -15.44 -5.44 -4.73
C THR A 210 -14.89 -4.23 -5.49
N TYR A 211 -14.35 -3.28 -4.73
CA TYR A 211 -13.66 -2.10 -5.26
C TYR A 211 -12.17 -2.40 -5.30
N HIS A 212 -11.59 -2.49 -6.50
CA HIS A 212 -10.17 -2.68 -6.72
C HIS A 212 -9.49 -1.35 -6.96
N PHE A 213 -8.32 -1.17 -6.38
CA PHE A 213 -7.49 0.02 -6.58
C PHE A 213 -6.03 -0.37 -6.78
N LEU A 214 -5.48 0.19 -7.84
CA LEU A 214 -4.11 -0.02 -8.27
C LEU A 214 -3.26 1.15 -7.78
N MET A 215 -2.30 0.86 -6.89
CA MET A 215 -1.44 1.86 -6.26
C MET A 215 0.00 1.68 -6.70
N LEU A 216 0.64 2.77 -7.14
CA LEU A 216 2.06 2.82 -7.46
C LEU A 216 2.80 3.58 -6.36
N ARG A 217 3.85 2.98 -5.81
CA ARG A 217 4.70 3.64 -4.81
C ARG A 217 5.57 4.70 -5.45
N LEU A 218 5.73 5.84 -4.76
CA LEU A 218 6.69 6.88 -5.09
C LEU A 218 8.05 6.55 -4.47
N PRO A 219 9.06 6.15 -5.27
CA PRO A 219 10.29 5.58 -4.74
C PRO A 219 11.33 6.61 -4.32
N LEU A 220 11.08 7.92 -4.46
CA LEU A 220 12.07 8.99 -4.27
C LEU A 220 12.76 8.94 -2.91
N TYR A 221 11.99 8.72 -1.84
CA TYR A 221 12.54 8.60 -0.49
C TYR A 221 13.58 7.46 -0.39
N PHE A 222 13.26 6.29 -0.94
CA PHE A 222 14.14 5.13 -0.92
C PHE A 222 15.34 5.29 -1.86
N ILE A 223 15.17 5.98 -2.98
CA ILE A 223 16.28 6.30 -3.88
C ILE A 223 17.31 7.16 -3.15
N VAL A 224 16.88 8.25 -2.53
CA VAL A 224 17.79 9.22 -1.89
C VAL A 224 18.41 8.66 -0.61
N ASN A 225 17.63 7.99 0.23
CA ASN A 225 18.11 7.58 1.55
C ASN A 225 18.71 6.17 1.61
N VAL A 226 18.46 5.33 0.59
CA VAL A 226 18.92 3.94 0.59
C VAL A 226 19.82 3.63 -0.61
N ILE A 227 19.34 3.87 -1.84
CA ILE A 227 20.07 3.45 -3.04
C ILE A 227 21.33 4.28 -3.23
N ILE A 228 21.24 5.61 -3.13
CA ILE A 228 22.40 6.51 -3.30
C ILE A 228 23.50 6.24 -2.26
N PRO A 229 23.24 6.16 -0.94
CA PRO A 229 24.29 5.82 0.03
C PRO A 229 24.95 4.46 -0.23
N CYS A 230 24.15 3.45 -0.66
CA CYS A 230 24.69 2.14 -0.99
C CYS A 230 25.62 2.17 -2.21
N MET A 231 25.28 2.96 -3.23
CA MET A 231 26.18 3.21 -4.38
C MET A 231 27.47 3.90 -3.93
N LEU A 232 27.38 4.88 -3.02
CA LEU A 232 28.55 5.58 -2.48
C LEU A 232 29.47 4.62 -1.70
N PHE A 233 28.95 3.70 -0.90
CA PHE A 233 29.76 2.66 -0.25
C PHE A 233 30.46 1.75 -1.26
N SER A 234 29.77 1.36 -2.33
CA SER A 234 30.40 0.59 -3.40
C SER A 234 31.53 1.36 -4.08
N PHE A 235 31.35 2.65 -4.33
CA PHE A 235 32.39 3.52 -4.86
C PHE A 235 33.60 3.68 -3.91
N LEU A 236 33.34 3.89 -2.61
CA LEU A 236 34.37 3.97 -1.58
C LEU A 236 35.18 2.67 -1.50
N THR A 237 34.55 1.52 -1.67
CA THR A 237 35.25 0.24 -1.73
C THR A 237 36.20 0.17 -2.93
N GLY A 238 35.80 0.73 -4.08
CA GLY A 238 36.69 0.85 -5.25
C GLY A 238 37.95 1.70 -4.95
N LEU A 239 37.80 2.79 -4.18
CA LEU A 239 38.92 3.66 -3.81
C LEU A 239 39.97 2.97 -2.95
N VAL A 240 39.64 1.89 -2.24
CA VAL A 240 40.62 1.08 -1.49
C VAL A 240 41.73 0.57 -2.42
N PHE A 241 41.39 0.15 -3.63
CA PHE A 241 42.38 -0.32 -4.62
C PHE A 241 43.22 0.81 -5.24
N TYR A 242 42.70 2.05 -5.22
CA TYR A 242 43.46 3.21 -5.68
C TYR A 242 44.52 3.67 -4.67
N LEU A 243 44.34 3.36 -3.37
CA LEU A 243 45.25 3.76 -2.32
C LEU A 243 46.59 3.02 -2.44
N PRO A 244 47.76 3.70 -2.32
CA PRO A 244 49.06 2.99 -2.38
C PRO A 244 49.25 2.10 -1.15
N THR A 245 49.82 0.93 -1.34
CA THR A 245 49.99 -0.09 -0.29
C THR A 245 50.97 0.39 0.82
N ASP A 246 51.94 1.24 0.44
CA ASP A 246 52.91 1.80 1.39
C ASP A 246 52.29 2.75 2.43
N SER A 247 51.06 3.24 2.23
CA SER A 247 50.35 4.10 3.20
C SER A 247 49.93 3.36 4.49
N GLY A 248 49.84 2.04 4.47
CA GLY A 248 49.37 1.23 5.60
C GLY A 248 47.88 1.34 5.93
N GLU A 249 47.14 2.30 5.30
CA GLU A 249 45.75 2.64 5.65
C GLU A 249 44.69 1.87 4.83
N LYS A 250 45.09 1.02 3.89
CA LYS A 250 44.15 0.21 3.08
C LYS A 250 43.21 -0.65 3.92
N MET A 251 43.75 -1.31 4.93
CA MET A 251 42.97 -2.18 5.82
C MET A 251 42.01 -1.39 6.68
N THR A 252 42.47 -0.25 7.23
CA THR A 252 41.65 0.64 8.05
C THR A 252 40.46 1.17 7.27
N LEU A 253 40.68 1.60 6.02
CA LEU A 253 39.60 2.07 5.14
C LEU A 253 38.62 0.94 4.78
N SER A 254 39.14 -0.23 4.43
CA SER A 254 38.29 -1.40 4.07
C SER A 254 37.38 -1.82 5.24
N ILE A 255 37.93 -1.90 6.45
CA ILE A 255 37.17 -2.30 7.64
C ILE A 255 36.15 -1.20 8.02
N SER A 256 36.52 0.07 7.90
CA SER A 256 35.60 1.19 8.20
C SER A 256 34.42 1.22 7.23
N VAL A 257 34.63 0.96 5.95
CA VAL A 257 33.54 0.85 4.94
C VAL A 257 32.63 -0.35 5.26
N LEU A 258 33.21 -1.49 5.60
CA LEU A 258 32.41 -2.67 5.98
C LEU A 258 31.55 -2.39 7.23
N LEU A 259 32.15 -1.78 8.27
CA LEU A 259 31.42 -1.44 9.49
C LEU A 259 30.29 -0.45 9.20
N SER A 260 30.56 0.60 8.42
CA SER A 260 29.55 1.58 8.04
C SER A 260 28.41 0.93 7.23
N LEU A 261 28.73 0.03 6.29
CA LEU A 261 27.73 -0.70 5.50
C LEU A 261 26.89 -1.63 6.37
N THR A 262 27.47 -2.32 7.36
CA THR A 262 26.72 -3.20 8.26
C THR A 262 25.77 -2.41 9.17
N VAL A 263 26.21 -1.28 9.71
CA VAL A 263 25.33 -0.40 10.49
C VAL A 263 24.19 0.14 9.60
N PHE A 264 24.50 0.55 8.38
CA PHE A 264 23.51 1.02 7.43
C PHE A 264 22.49 -0.08 7.06
N LEU A 265 22.95 -1.33 6.91
CA LEU A 265 22.07 -2.49 6.68
C LEU A 265 21.09 -2.68 7.83
N LEU A 266 21.52 -2.55 9.09
CA LEU A 266 20.64 -2.68 10.25
C LEU A 266 19.51 -1.64 10.24
N VAL A 267 19.84 -0.37 9.90
CA VAL A 267 18.83 0.69 9.79
C VAL A 267 17.82 0.39 8.69
N ILE A 268 18.29 -0.15 7.58
CA ILE A 268 17.40 -0.43 6.42
C ILE A 268 16.51 -1.64 6.64
N VAL A 269 16.97 -2.64 7.39
CA VAL A 269 16.13 -3.81 7.74
C VAL A 269 14.84 -3.38 8.45
N GLU A 270 14.87 -2.28 9.21
CA GLU A 270 13.66 -1.71 9.85
C GLU A 270 12.70 -1.02 8.85
N LEU A 271 13.24 -0.54 7.71
CA LEU A 271 12.43 0.13 6.66
C LEU A 271 11.87 -0.84 5.62
N ILE A 272 12.42 -2.04 5.52
CA ILE A 272 11.99 -3.05 4.55
C ILE A 272 10.93 -3.93 5.19
N PRO A 273 9.79 -4.18 4.51
CA PRO A 273 8.80 -5.10 5.01
C PRO A 273 9.38 -6.49 5.27
N SER A 274 9.27 -6.98 6.50
CA SER A 274 9.78 -8.31 6.89
C SER A 274 8.81 -9.41 6.46
N THR A 275 8.73 -9.68 5.15
CA THR A 275 7.94 -10.79 4.62
C THR A 275 8.85 -11.94 4.20
N SER A 276 8.48 -13.17 4.53
CA SER A 276 9.21 -14.37 4.12
C SER A 276 8.81 -14.90 2.73
N SER A 277 7.81 -14.32 2.11
CA SER A 277 7.30 -14.78 0.81
C SER A 277 8.24 -14.45 -0.35
N ALA A 278 8.95 -13.32 -0.30
CA ALA A 278 9.92 -12.92 -1.32
C ALA A 278 10.96 -11.97 -0.74
N VAL A 279 12.20 -12.06 -1.26
CA VAL A 279 13.25 -11.10 -0.94
C VAL A 279 13.05 -9.84 -1.79
N PRO A 280 12.86 -8.66 -1.19
CA PRO A 280 12.72 -7.40 -1.92
C PRO A 280 13.92 -7.09 -2.83
N LEU A 281 13.68 -6.38 -3.92
CA LEU A 281 14.74 -5.99 -4.89
C LEU A 281 15.89 -5.25 -4.19
N ILE A 282 15.54 -4.33 -3.30
CA ILE A 282 16.52 -3.57 -2.51
C ILE A 282 17.33 -4.47 -1.57
N GLY A 283 16.71 -5.49 -0.98
CA GLY A 283 17.41 -6.47 -0.13
C GLY A 283 18.42 -7.29 -0.93
N LYS A 284 18.09 -7.68 -2.17
CA LYS A 284 19.03 -8.36 -3.08
C LYS A 284 20.22 -7.47 -3.42
N TYR A 285 19.98 -6.18 -3.69
CA TYR A 285 21.02 -5.21 -3.95
C TYR A 285 21.95 -5.02 -2.76
N MET A 286 21.39 -4.91 -1.55
CA MET A 286 22.18 -4.80 -0.31
C MET A 286 23.04 -6.03 -0.06
N LEU A 287 22.49 -7.22 -0.24
CA LEU A 287 23.23 -8.47 -0.09
C LEU A 287 24.38 -8.55 -1.12
N PHE A 288 24.09 -8.18 -2.37
CA PHE A 288 25.13 -8.10 -3.42
C PHE A 288 26.27 -7.16 -3.00
N THR A 289 25.97 -5.93 -2.57
CA THR A 289 27.00 -4.96 -2.16
C THR A 289 27.80 -5.45 -0.96
N MET A 290 27.18 -6.07 0.04
CA MET A 290 27.86 -6.63 1.21
C MET A 290 28.85 -7.74 0.85
N VAL A 291 28.40 -8.71 0.05
CA VAL A 291 29.27 -9.80 -0.44
C VAL A 291 30.45 -9.25 -1.23
N PHE A 292 30.18 -8.21 -2.01
CA PHE A 292 31.19 -7.56 -2.84
C PHE A 292 32.25 -6.82 -2.03
N VAL A 293 31.83 -6.11 -0.97
CA VAL A 293 32.76 -5.45 -0.02
C VAL A 293 33.62 -6.47 0.71
N ILE A 294 33.03 -7.61 1.18
CA ILE A 294 33.79 -8.68 1.83
C ILE A 294 34.85 -9.26 0.87
N ALA A 295 34.47 -9.52 -0.38
CA ALA A 295 35.40 -9.99 -1.39
C ALA A 295 36.54 -9.00 -1.61
N SER A 296 36.29 -7.71 -1.65
CA SER A 296 37.31 -6.67 -1.78
C SER A 296 38.31 -6.68 -0.61
N ILE A 297 37.87 -6.91 0.61
CA ILE A 297 38.74 -7.02 1.79
C ILE A 297 39.67 -8.24 1.66
N ILE A 298 39.15 -9.40 1.28
CA ILE A 298 39.96 -10.61 1.08
C ILE A 298 41.04 -10.37 0.02
N ILE A 299 40.67 -9.74 -1.10
CA ILE A 299 41.60 -9.39 -2.17
C ILE A 299 42.66 -8.39 -1.65
N THR A 300 42.25 -7.37 -0.90
CA THR A 300 43.17 -6.38 -0.31
C THR A 300 44.22 -7.04 0.59
N VAL A 301 43.82 -8.03 1.39
CA VAL A 301 44.75 -8.82 2.24
C VAL A 301 45.76 -9.57 1.36
N ILE A 302 45.32 -10.18 0.26
CA ILE A 302 46.21 -10.88 -0.69
C ILE A 302 47.21 -9.92 -1.33
N VAL A 303 46.77 -8.71 -1.75
CA VAL A 303 47.63 -7.70 -2.35
C VAL A 303 48.65 -7.20 -1.35
N ILE A 304 48.27 -6.91 -0.10
CA ILE A 304 49.19 -6.48 0.94
C ILE A 304 50.22 -7.57 1.24
N ASN A 305 49.80 -8.84 1.33
CA ASN A 305 50.70 -9.96 1.50
C ASN A 305 51.73 -10.09 0.34
N THR A 306 51.25 -9.88 -0.90
CA THR A 306 52.09 -9.91 -2.07
C THR A 306 53.12 -8.77 -2.07
N HIS A 307 52.68 -7.55 -1.67
CA HIS A 307 53.54 -6.38 -1.59
C HIS A 307 54.68 -6.56 -0.59
N HIS A 308 54.46 -7.20 0.59
CA HIS A 308 55.45 -7.39 1.64
C HIS A 308 56.34 -8.64 1.42
N ARG A 309 56.20 -9.34 0.30
CA ARG A 309 57.12 -10.46 -0.06
C ARG A 309 58.46 -9.91 -0.44
N SER A 310 59.54 -10.50 0.06
CA SER A 310 60.92 -10.19 -0.35
C SER A 310 61.50 -11.28 -1.21
N PRO A 311 62.43 -10.95 -2.15
CA PRO A 311 63.09 -11.94 -2.98
C PRO A 311 63.90 -12.98 -2.21
N SER A 312 64.35 -12.64 -0.98
CA SER A 312 65.10 -13.53 -0.11
C SER A 312 64.26 -14.62 0.56
N THR A 313 62.94 -14.38 0.74
CA THR A 313 62.05 -15.33 1.43
C THR A 313 61.15 -16.11 0.47
N HIS A 314 60.89 -15.57 -0.71
CA HIS A 314 59.99 -16.19 -1.68
C HIS A 314 60.51 -16.02 -3.10
N THR A 315 60.71 -17.15 -3.82
CA THR A 315 61.10 -17.13 -5.23
C THR A 315 59.91 -16.78 -6.12
N MET A 316 60.09 -15.82 -7.00
CA MET A 316 59.05 -15.42 -7.99
C MET A 316 58.93 -16.49 -9.07
N PRO A 317 57.70 -16.93 -9.47
CA PRO A 317 57.49 -17.83 -10.60
C PRO A 317 58.08 -17.24 -11.88
N ASP A 318 58.66 -18.07 -12.77
CA ASP A 318 59.38 -17.64 -13.97
C ASP A 318 58.49 -16.85 -14.95
N TRP A 319 57.19 -17.10 -14.98
CA TRP A 319 56.26 -16.38 -15.83
C TRP A 319 56.00 -14.95 -15.34
N VAL A 320 56.01 -14.75 -14.00
CA VAL A 320 55.88 -13.42 -13.41
C VAL A 320 57.18 -12.64 -13.49
N ARG A 321 58.31 -13.28 -13.28
CA ARG A 321 59.65 -12.67 -13.36
C ARG A 321 59.98 -12.10 -14.73
N LYS A 322 59.47 -12.72 -15.79
CA LYS A 322 59.58 -12.19 -17.15
C LYS A 322 58.79 -10.92 -17.42
N ALA A 323 57.70 -10.67 -16.62
CA ALA A 323 56.82 -9.53 -16.78
C ALA A 323 57.07 -8.42 -15.75
N ALA A 324 57.72 -8.72 -14.60
CA ALA A 324 57.91 -7.77 -13.50
C ALA A 324 59.21 -8.07 -12.72
N GLU A 325 60.03 -7.05 -12.51
CA GLU A 325 61.33 -7.17 -11.79
C GLU A 325 61.19 -7.23 -10.27
N GLU A 326 60.04 -6.68 -9.73
CA GLU A 326 59.78 -6.57 -8.28
C GLU A 326 58.35 -6.92 -7.89
N TRP A 327 58.18 -7.53 -6.71
CA TRP A 327 56.87 -7.85 -6.12
C TRP A 327 55.98 -6.61 -5.91
N LYS A 328 56.58 -5.45 -5.64
CA LYS A 328 55.90 -4.16 -5.51
C LYS A 328 55.18 -3.76 -6.80
N PHE A 329 55.86 -3.93 -7.95
CA PHE A 329 55.29 -3.63 -9.25
C PHE A 329 54.12 -4.58 -9.57
N VAL A 330 54.23 -5.86 -9.24
CA VAL A 330 53.14 -6.83 -9.37
C VAL A 330 51.92 -6.44 -8.56
N ALA A 331 52.14 -6.03 -7.32
CA ALA A 331 51.03 -5.59 -6.43
C ALA A 331 50.32 -4.35 -6.98
N MET A 332 51.10 -3.37 -7.51
CA MET A 332 50.54 -2.14 -8.11
C MET A 332 49.70 -2.45 -9.37
N VAL A 333 50.18 -3.29 -10.25
CA VAL A 333 49.46 -3.69 -11.48
C VAL A 333 48.19 -4.46 -11.10
N LEU A 334 48.25 -5.33 -10.09
CA LEU A 334 47.12 -6.08 -9.60
C LEU A 334 46.02 -5.15 -9.04
N ASP A 335 46.41 -4.14 -8.26
CA ASP A 335 45.49 -3.14 -7.74
C ASP A 335 44.73 -2.39 -8.85
N HIS A 336 45.44 -1.97 -9.91
CA HIS A 336 44.80 -1.26 -11.05
C HIS A 336 43.82 -2.14 -11.82
N ILE A 337 44.20 -3.41 -12.07
CA ILE A 337 43.33 -4.36 -12.75
C ILE A 337 42.08 -4.61 -11.89
N LEU A 338 42.27 -4.84 -10.58
CA LEU A 338 41.18 -5.07 -9.65
C LEU A 338 40.27 -3.86 -9.54
N LEU A 339 40.80 -2.62 -9.52
CA LEU A 339 40.00 -1.39 -9.55
C LEU A 339 39.05 -1.37 -10.76
N CYS A 340 39.61 -1.62 -11.97
CA CYS A 340 38.80 -1.62 -13.19
C CYS A 340 37.72 -2.70 -13.20
N VAL A 341 38.08 -3.93 -12.83
CA VAL A 341 37.13 -5.06 -12.73
C VAL A 341 36.04 -4.76 -11.69
N PHE A 342 36.44 -4.26 -10.52
CA PHE A 342 35.53 -3.95 -9.44
C PHE A 342 34.53 -2.87 -9.83
N MET A 343 34.99 -1.77 -10.42
CA MET A 343 34.10 -0.70 -10.90
C MET A 343 33.15 -1.18 -12.00
N ALA A 344 33.63 -2.00 -12.93
CA ALA A 344 32.80 -2.56 -13.99
C ALA A 344 31.69 -3.47 -13.41
N VAL A 345 32.03 -4.37 -12.48
CA VAL A 345 31.06 -5.28 -11.84
C VAL A 345 30.04 -4.50 -11.00
N CYS A 346 30.46 -3.45 -10.28
CA CYS A 346 29.55 -2.57 -9.54
C CYS A 346 28.53 -1.90 -10.47
N LEU A 347 28.99 -1.32 -11.57
CA LEU A 347 28.12 -0.64 -12.55
C LEU A 347 27.15 -1.62 -13.21
N ILE A 348 27.65 -2.76 -13.69
CA ILE A 348 26.81 -3.78 -14.33
C ILE A 348 25.82 -4.38 -13.33
N GLY A 349 26.25 -4.67 -12.11
CA GLY A 349 25.38 -5.21 -11.05
C GLY A 349 24.27 -4.24 -10.66
N THR A 350 24.60 -2.95 -10.48
CA THR A 350 23.61 -1.92 -10.16
C THR A 350 22.60 -1.73 -11.29
N LEU A 351 23.08 -1.63 -12.53
CA LEU A 351 22.22 -1.52 -13.70
C LEU A 351 21.35 -2.78 -13.87
N GLY A 352 21.93 -3.98 -13.69
CA GLY A 352 21.19 -5.24 -13.82
C GLY A 352 20.07 -5.42 -12.83
N VAL A 353 20.25 -4.91 -11.60
CA VAL A 353 19.21 -4.99 -10.56
C VAL A 353 18.05 -4.03 -10.84
N PHE A 354 18.31 -2.81 -11.29
CA PHE A 354 17.27 -1.78 -11.42
C PHE A 354 16.74 -1.58 -12.83
N ALA A 355 17.53 -1.83 -13.88
CA ALA A 355 17.14 -1.52 -15.26
C ALA A 355 15.88 -2.27 -15.73
N GLY A 356 15.77 -3.55 -15.41
CA GLY A 356 14.61 -4.37 -15.81
C GLY A 356 13.31 -3.78 -15.32
N ARG A 357 13.27 -3.36 -14.05
CA ARG A 357 12.05 -2.83 -13.43
C ARG A 357 11.74 -1.39 -13.85
N LEU A 358 12.77 -0.56 -14.06
CA LEU A 358 12.56 0.81 -14.55
C LEU A 358 11.96 0.82 -15.97
N ILE A 359 12.36 -0.12 -16.82
CA ILE A 359 11.79 -0.28 -18.17
C ILE A 359 10.32 -0.70 -18.08
N GLU A 360 9.97 -1.68 -17.26
CA GLU A 360 8.58 -2.09 -17.06
C GLU A 360 7.70 -0.93 -16.56
N LEU A 361 8.19 -0.14 -15.60
CA LEU A 361 7.45 1.02 -15.08
C LEU A 361 7.29 2.15 -16.11
N SER A 362 8.23 2.30 -17.04
CA SER A 362 8.13 3.31 -18.09
C SER A 362 7.10 2.95 -19.18
N MET A 363 6.66 1.69 -19.23
CA MET A 363 5.64 1.19 -20.15
C MET A 363 4.22 1.17 -19.55
N LEU A 364 4.08 1.43 -18.24
CA LEU A 364 2.83 1.53 -17.49
C LEU A 364 2.36 2.99 -17.36
#